data_9be8c6dfb7a0fbe9089fd32613500e94
#
_entry.id   9be8c6dfb7a0fbe9089fd32613500e94
#
_cell.length_a   1.000
_cell.length_b   1.000
_cell.length_c   1.000
_cell.angle_alpha   90.00
_cell.angle_beta   90.00
_cell.angle_gamma   90.00
#
_symmetry.space_group_name_H-M   'P 1'
#
loop_
_entity.id
_entity.type
_entity.pdbx_description
1 polymer ?
#
loop_
_entity_poly.entity_id
_entity_poly.type
_entity_poly.pdbx_seq_one_letter_code
_entity_poly.pdbx_strand_id
1 'polypeptide(L)'
;MFNDTADEDLMVMYQKGEVRAFEVLLTRHRRPVYNFILRFVGDKETAEDLLQEAFMRVIKGAEAYKRQAKFTTWLYTIARNLCVDQTRRRKHRKHASLDAPMDAGEESGTLMDVIPGSEMASDRKSVNKQLHEQMQRAIAALSEDQREVFLMREFLDMPFKQIADVVGVPENTVKSRMRYALEKLRLELDEYKDLAKAAP
;
A
#
# COMPACT_ATOMS: atom_id res chain seq x y z
N MET A 1 21.64 -5.19 17.90
CA MET A 1 21.18 -5.73 19.18
C MET A 1 19.65 -6.00 19.22
N PHE A 2 18.84 -5.38 18.34
CA PHE A 2 17.36 -5.56 18.31
C PHE A 2 16.83 -6.31 17.09
N ASN A 3 17.68 -6.91 16.25
CA ASN A 3 17.25 -7.48 14.95
C ASN A 3 16.24 -8.63 15.08
N ASP A 4 16.29 -9.39 16.16
CA ASP A 4 15.39 -10.54 16.39
C ASP A 4 14.26 -10.23 17.40
N THR A 5 14.17 -8.97 17.87
CA THR A 5 13.13 -8.55 18.81
C THR A 5 11.81 -8.36 18.06
N ALA A 6 10.69 -8.86 18.61
CA ALA A 6 9.37 -8.68 18.04
C ALA A 6 8.97 -7.20 18.02
N ASP A 7 8.20 -6.79 17.00
CA ASP A 7 7.79 -5.39 16.83
C ASP A 7 6.98 -4.86 18.01
N GLU A 8 6.16 -5.71 18.61
CA GLU A 8 5.38 -5.40 19.81
C GLU A 8 6.29 -5.09 21.02
N ASP A 9 7.40 -5.83 21.17
CA ASP A 9 8.37 -5.63 22.24
C ASP A 9 9.19 -4.37 21.99
N LEU A 10 9.59 -4.10 20.74
CA LEU A 10 10.24 -2.85 20.35
C LEU A 10 9.36 -1.64 20.67
N MET A 11 8.05 -1.74 20.44
CA MET A 11 7.12 -0.66 20.75
C MET A 11 7.01 -0.41 22.25
N VAL A 12 6.99 -1.48 23.08
CA VAL A 12 7.02 -1.37 24.55
C VAL A 12 8.34 -0.76 25.04
N MET A 13 9.46 -1.11 24.42
CA MET A 13 10.76 -0.50 24.76
C MET A 13 10.77 0.99 24.43
N TYR A 14 10.21 1.37 23.29
CA TYR A 14 10.06 2.77 22.89
C TYR A 14 9.18 3.57 23.88
N GLN A 15 8.06 3.01 24.34
CA GLN A 15 7.23 3.58 25.41
C GLN A 15 8.00 3.83 26.72
N LYS A 16 9.04 3.05 26.99
CA LYS A 16 9.92 3.21 28.16
C LYS A 16 11.09 4.19 27.92
N GLY A 17 11.13 4.85 26.75
CA GLY A 17 12.15 5.84 26.40
C GLY A 17 13.32 5.30 25.58
N GLU A 18 13.32 4.02 25.16
CA GLU A 18 14.38 3.48 24.30
C GLU A 18 14.14 3.89 22.83
N VAL A 19 14.70 5.04 22.44
CA VAL A 19 14.53 5.62 21.09
C VAL A 19 15.03 4.70 19.98
N ARG A 20 16.10 3.94 20.23
CA ARG A 20 16.68 3.00 19.26
C ARG A 20 15.71 1.88 18.86
N ALA A 21 14.81 1.49 19.76
CA ALA A 21 13.77 0.53 19.44
C ALA A 21 12.83 1.03 18.34
N PHE A 22 12.49 2.32 18.36
CA PHE A 22 11.70 2.94 17.30
C PHE A 22 12.46 3.07 15.97
N GLU A 23 13.75 3.36 15.99
CA GLU A 23 14.60 3.39 14.78
C GLU A 23 14.58 2.02 14.05
N VAL A 24 14.59 0.92 14.82
CA VAL A 24 14.48 -0.43 14.25
C VAL A 24 13.12 -0.65 13.62
N LEU A 25 12.01 -0.27 14.29
CA LEU A 25 10.66 -0.34 13.74
C LEU A 25 10.54 0.48 12.44
N LEU A 26 11.06 1.71 12.44
CA LEU A 26 11.08 2.58 11.28
C LEU A 26 11.84 1.92 10.11
N THR A 27 13.02 1.38 10.38
CA THR A 27 13.85 0.72 9.37
C THR A 27 13.15 -0.50 8.77
N ARG A 28 12.49 -1.32 9.57
CA ARG A 28 11.76 -2.52 9.12
C ARG A 28 10.55 -2.16 8.26
N HIS A 29 9.79 -1.15 8.68
CA HIS A 29 8.46 -0.90 8.13
C HIS A 29 8.39 0.26 7.14
N ARG A 30 9.41 1.16 7.06
CA ARG A 30 9.38 2.31 6.16
C ARG A 30 9.12 1.93 4.72
N ARG A 31 9.90 0.98 4.18
CA ARG A 31 9.78 0.58 2.77
C ARG A 31 8.48 -0.17 2.46
N PRO A 32 8.06 -1.19 3.24
CA PRO A 32 6.78 -1.85 3.03
C PRO A 32 5.58 -0.91 3.12
N VAL A 33 5.55 0.00 4.11
CA VAL A 33 4.47 0.98 4.27
C VAL A 33 4.46 1.99 3.12
N TYR A 34 5.63 2.51 2.71
CA TYR A 34 5.73 3.38 1.56
C TYR A 34 5.17 2.72 0.29
N ASN A 35 5.57 1.49 0.02
CA ASN A 35 5.11 0.74 -1.14
C ASN A 35 3.59 0.49 -1.13
N PHE A 36 3.02 0.22 0.04
CA PHE A 36 1.58 0.08 0.22
C PHE A 36 0.87 1.40 -0.10
N ILE A 37 1.31 2.50 0.52
CA ILE A 37 0.72 3.83 0.31
C ILE A 37 0.82 4.22 -1.17
N LEU A 38 2.01 4.10 -1.77
CA LEU A 38 2.26 4.46 -3.17
C LEU A 38 1.34 3.70 -4.14
N ARG A 39 1.17 2.38 -3.94
CA ARG A 39 0.23 1.59 -4.75
C ARG A 39 -1.23 1.97 -4.53
N PHE A 40 -1.55 2.47 -3.35
CA PHE A 40 -2.90 2.89 -3.01
C PHE A 40 -3.26 4.23 -3.65
N VAL A 41 -2.40 5.25 -3.51
CA VAL A 41 -2.69 6.62 -3.94
C VAL A 41 -2.23 6.92 -5.36
N GLY A 42 -1.21 6.20 -5.87
CA GLY A 42 -0.70 6.30 -7.24
C GLY A 42 0.20 7.51 -7.50
N ASP A 43 0.57 8.28 -6.48
CA ASP A 43 1.39 9.47 -6.58
C ASP A 43 2.52 9.46 -5.54
N LYS A 44 3.75 9.75 -6.00
CA LYS A 44 4.98 9.61 -5.21
C LYS A 44 5.07 10.67 -4.10
N GLU A 45 4.80 11.92 -4.42
CA GLU A 45 4.86 13.03 -3.48
C GLU A 45 3.84 12.83 -2.36
N THR A 46 2.59 12.56 -2.73
CA THR A 46 1.55 12.19 -1.77
C THR A 46 1.95 10.98 -0.91
N ALA A 47 2.60 9.97 -1.50
CA ALA A 47 2.99 8.78 -0.75
C ALA A 47 4.10 9.07 0.27
N GLU A 48 5.04 9.95 -0.04
CA GLU A 48 6.08 10.40 0.90
C GLU A 48 5.49 11.18 2.07
N ASP A 49 4.56 12.09 1.81
CA ASP A 49 3.86 12.86 2.83
C ASP A 49 3.03 11.97 3.76
N LEU A 50 2.26 11.04 3.19
CA LEU A 50 1.45 10.11 3.97
C LEU A 50 2.31 9.13 4.78
N LEU A 51 3.47 8.73 4.28
CA LEU A 51 4.42 7.91 5.04
C LEU A 51 4.92 8.65 6.27
N GLN A 52 5.33 9.92 6.13
CA GLN A 52 5.76 10.75 7.25
C GLN A 52 4.63 10.91 8.27
N GLU A 53 3.43 11.25 7.81
CA GLU A 53 2.27 11.40 8.69
C GLU A 53 1.92 10.09 9.41
N ALA A 54 2.05 8.94 8.74
CA ALA A 54 1.80 7.62 9.36
C ALA A 54 2.75 7.39 10.55
N PHE A 55 4.05 7.60 10.36
CA PHE A 55 5.03 7.43 11.45
C PHE A 55 4.91 8.51 12.53
N MET A 56 4.55 9.74 12.18
CA MET A 56 4.22 10.76 13.17
C MET A 56 3.01 10.38 14.03
N ARG A 57 1.99 9.75 13.44
CA ARG A 57 0.85 9.22 14.21
C ARG A 57 1.24 8.04 15.10
N VAL A 58 2.16 7.18 14.63
CA VAL A 58 2.73 6.11 15.47
C VAL A 58 3.43 6.70 16.69
N ILE A 59 4.27 7.72 16.51
CA ILE A 59 4.97 8.40 17.61
C ILE A 59 3.97 9.02 18.59
N LYS A 60 3.02 9.81 18.11
CA LYS A 60 2.01 10.47 18.94
C LYS A 60 1.08 9.49 19.66
N GLY A 61 0.77 8.37 19.03
CA GLY A 61 -0.08 7.31 19.59
C GLY A 61 0.66 6.24 20.38
N ALA A 62 1.98 6.36 20.50
CA ALA A 62 2.82 5.33 21.13
C ALA A 62 2.36 4.96 22.53
N GLU A 63 2.05 5.93 23.38
CA GLU A 63 1.59 5.70 24.76
C GLU A 63 0.29 4.90 24.86
N ALA A 64 -0.61 5.07 23.88
CA ALA A 64 -1.88 4.37 23.83
C ALA A 64 -1.79 2.95 23.23
N TYR A 65 -0.66 2.60 22.61
CA TYR A 65 -0.48 1.28 22.01
C TYR A 65 -0.46 0.19 23.09
N LYS A 66 -1.22 -0.88 22.83
CA LYS A 66 -1.29 -2.04 23.72
C LYS A 66 -0.67 -3.25 23.03
N ARG A 67 0.28 -3.92 23.71
CA ARG A 67 0.99 -5.11 23.21
C ARG A 67 0.08 -6.27 22.73
N GLN A 68 -1.18 -6.31 23.17
CA GLN A 68 -2.15 -7.35 22.74
C GLN A 68 -2.51 -7.26 21.25
N ALA A 69 -2.37 -6.07 20.64
CA ALA A 69 -2.56 -5.88 19.20
C ALA A 69 -1.23 -6.02 18.46
N LYS A 70 -1.23 -6.70 17.31
CA LYS A 70 -0.05 -6.75 16.46
C LYS A 70 0.33 -5.34 16.01
N PHE A 71 1.61 -5.00 16.13
CA PHE A 71 2.12 -3.69 15.71
C PHE A 71 1.79 -3.41 14.24
N THR A 72 1.96 -4.41 13.38
CA THR A 72 1.64 -4.29 11.94
C THR A 72 0.16 -3.98 11.70
N THR A 73 -0.77 -4.60 12.44
CA THR A 73 -2.20 -4.29 12.34
C THR A 73 -2.46 -2.82 12.66
N TRP A 74 -1.89 -2.32 13.76
CA TRP A 74 -2.06 -0.94 14.16
C TRP A 74 -1.43 0.05 13.17
N LEU A 75 -0.19 -0.20 12.74
CA LEU A 75 0.51 0.62 11.75
C LEU A 75 -0.25 0.71 10.42
N TYR A 76 -0.71 -0.44 9.88
CA TYR A 76 -1.44 -0.45 8.62
C TYR A 76 -2.87 0.09 8.74
N THR A 77 -3.49 0.05 9.91
CA THR A 77 -4.74 0.78 10.17
C THR A 77 -4.52 2.29 10.02
N ILE A 78 -3.43 2.82 10.58
CA ILE A 78 -3.07 4.24 10.43
C ILE A 78 -2.80 4.58 8.96
N ALA A 79 -1.95 3.82 8.29
CA ALA A 79 -1.57 4.08 6.90
C ALA A 79 -2.78 3.99 5.96
N ARG A 80 -3.62 2.95 6.11
CA ARG A 80 -4.87 2.77 5.36
C ARG A 80 -5.82 3.93 5.52
N ASN A 81 -6.06 4.39 6.76
CA ASN A 81 -6.97 5.49 7.02
C ASN A 81 -6.49 6.79 6.37
N LEU A 82 -5.19 7.06 6.39
CA LEU A 82 -4.59 8.19 5.68
C LEU A 82 -4.81 8.11 4.17
N CYS A 83 -4.62 6.94 3.57
CA CYS A 83 -4.85 6.72 2.14
C CYS A 83 -6.32 6.95 1.75
N VAL A 84 -7.26 6.41 2.54
CA VAL A 84 -8.71 6.57 2.31
C VAL A 84 -9.12 8.04 2.42
N ASP A 85 -8.66 8.74 3.47
CA ASP A 85 -8.95 10.16 3.66
C ASP A 85 -8.40 11.01 2.50
N GLN A 86 -7.19 10.73 2.04
CA GLN A 86 -6.59 11.42 0.89
C GLN A 86 -7.38 11.18 -0.39
N THR A 87 -7.78 9.93 -0.65
CA THR A 87 -8.58 9.59 -1.83
C THR A 87 -9.93 10.29 -1.81
N ARG A 88 -10.60 10.34 -0.66
CA ARG A 88 -11.86 11.07 -0.48
C ARG A 88 -11.68 12.57 -0.74
N ARG A 89 -10.64 13.19 -0.18
CA ARG A 89 -10.33 14.61 -0.41
C ARG A 89 -10.06 14.90 -1.90
N ARG A 90 -9.34 14.00 -2.61
CA ARG A 90 -9.08 14.14 -4.06
C ARG A 90 -10.38 14.04 -4.87
N LYS A 91 -11.28 13.11 -4.52
CA LYS A 91 -12.60 13.01 -5.16
C LYS A 91 -13.43 14.27 -4.96
N HIS A 92 -13.52 14.78 -3.73
CA HIS A 92 -14.26 16.01 -3.43
C HIS A 92 -13.70 17.21 -4.19
N ARG A 93 -12.38 17.37 -4.27
CA ARG A 93 -11.76 18.44 -5.07
C ARG A 93 -12.08 18.33 -6.55
N LYS A 94 -12.04 17.13 -7.13
CA LYS A 94 -12.42 16.91 -8.54
C LYS A 94 -13.90 17.24 -8.80
N HIS A 95 -14.82 16.92 -7.90
CA HIS A 95 -16.22 17.30 -8.04
C HIS A 95 -16.44 18.80 -7.89
N ALA A 96 -15.76 19.46 -6.97
CA ALA A 96 -15.82 20.92 -6.84
C ALA A 96 -15.14 21.68 -8.01
N SER A 97 -14.22 21.04 -8.72
CA SER A 97 -13.51 21.62 -9.88
C SER A 97 -14.21 21.35 -11.23
N LEU A 98 -15.32 20.61 -11.27
CA LEU A 98 -16.09 20.43 -12.51
C LEU A 98 -16.79 21.72 -12.99
N ASP A 99 -16.81 22.76 -12.15
CA ASP A 99 -17.27 24.12 -12.51
C ASP A 99 -16.12 25.07 -12.95
N ALA A 100 -14.87 24.58 -13.05
CA ALA A 100 -13.71 25.35 -13.54
C ALA A 100 -13.10 24.69 -14.77
N PRO A 101 -12.54 25.47 -15.74
CA PRO A 101 -11.98 24.93 -16.98
C PRO A 101 -10.85 23.93 -16.70
N MET A 102 -10.88 22.79 -17.37
CA MET A 102 -9.89 21.73 -17.29
C MET A 102 -8.53 22.25 -17.73
N ASP A 103 -7.58 22.30 -16.79
CA ASP A 103 -6.17 22.33 -17.12
C ASP A 103 -5.66 20.87 -17.06
N ALA A 104 -5.37 20.33 -18.24
CA ALA A 104 -4.89 18.97 -18.42
C ALA A 104 -3.37 18.98 -18.25
N GLY A 105 -2.86 18.44 -17.16
CA GLY A 105 -1.44 18.30 -17.00
C GLY A 105 -1.00 17.82 -15.61
N GLU A 106 -1.16 16.54 -15.31
CA GLU A 106 -0.33 15.90 -14.32
C GLU A 106 0.14 14.54 -14.85
N GLU A 107 1.40 14.52 -15.29
CA GLU A 107 2.14 13.30 -15.54
C GLU A 107 2.19 12.46 -14.26
N SER A 108 1.49 11.35 -14.30
CA SER A 108 1.55 10.32 -13.26
C SER A 108 2.97 9.76 -13.24
N GLY A 109 3.74 10.11 -12.24
CA GLY A 109 5.07 9.59 -12.01
C GLY A 109 5.08 8.06 -12.06
N THR A 110 5.90 7.49 -12.93
CA THR A 110 5.95 6.06 -13.20
C THR A 110 6.54 5.33 -11.99
N LEU A 111 5.80 4.36 -11.45
CA LEU A 111 6.15 3.51 -10.30
C LEU A 111 7.37 2.58 -10.55
N MET A 112 8.24 2.96 -11.48
CA MET A 112 9.33 2.12 -11.98
C MET A 112 10.47 1.90 -10.97
N ASP A 113 10.57 2.71 -9.91
CA ASP A 113 11.69 2.70 -8.96
C ASP A 113 11.52 1.72 -7.78
N VAL A 114 10.45 0.93 -7.75
CA VAL A 114 10.07 0.18 -6.53
C VAL A 114 10.35 -1.32 -6.60
N ILE A 115 10.79 -1.85 -7.75
CA ILE A 115 11.21 -3.26 -7.85
C ILE A 115 12.71 -3.28 -8.12
N PRO A 116 13.53 -3.97 -7.28
CA PRO A 116 14.92 -4.23 -7.62
C PRO A 116 14.95 -5.16 -8.86
N GLY A 117 15.06 -4.57 -10.05
CA GLY A 117 15.14 -5.30 -11.29
C GLY A 117 16.55 -5.82 -11.50
N SER A 118 16.69 -7.11 -11.68
CA SER A 118 17.83 -7.77 -12.31
C SER A 118 18.12 -7.13 -13.67
N GLU A 119 19.39 -6.92 -13.98
CA GLU A 119 19.87 -6.49 -15.30
C GLU A 119 19.51 -7.55 -16.35
N MET A 120 18.46 -7.31 -17.13
CA MET A 120 18.04 -8.16 -18.24
C MET A 120 18.05 -7.38 -19.55
N ALA A 121 18.25 -8.07 -20.68
CA ALA A 121 18.39 -7.51 -22.03
C ALA A 121 17.24 -6.54 -22.42
N SER A 122 17.55 -5.57 -23.30
CA SER A 122 16.71 -4.40 -23.63
C SER A 122 15.26 -4.72 -24.02
N ASP A 123 15.03 -5.78 -24.81
CA ASP A 123 13.68 -6.15 -25.25
C ASP A 123 12.82 -6.73 -24.11
N ARG A 124 13.45 -7.47 -23.18
CA ARG A 124 12.76 -7.96 -21.97
C ARG A 124 12.38 -6.85 -21.01
N LYS A 125 13.19 -5.78 -20.93
CA LYS A 125 12.85 -4.58 -20.12
C LYS A 125 11.59 -3.89 -20.67
N SER A 126 11.42 -3.84 -21.99
CA SER A 126 10.24 -3.23 -22.60
C SER A 126 8.96 -4.01 -22.34
N VAL A 127 8.97 -5.34 -22.48
CA VAL A 127 7.81 -6.21 -22.22
C VAL A 127 7.44 -6.20 -20.73
N ASN A 128 8.44 -6.32 -19.85
CA ASN A 128 8.23 -6.26 -18.40
C ASN A 128 7.71 -4.90 -17.95
N LYS A 129 8.14 -3.80 -18.59
CA LYS A 129 7.62 -2.46 -18.31
C LYS A 129 6.15 -2.35 -18.70
N GLN A 130 5.77 -2.80 -19.90
CA GLN A 130 4.38 -2.78 -20.36
C GLN A 130 3.48 -3.62 -19.45
N LEU A 131 3.90 -4.83 -19.10
CA LEU A 131 3.13 -5.70 -18.20
C LEU A 131 2.98 -5.06 -16.81
N HIS A 132 4.03 -4.42 -16.32
CA HIS A 132 4.00 -3.72 -15.04
C HIS A 132 3.03 -2.52 -15.07
N GLU A 133 3.07 -1.69 -16.11
CA GLU A 133 2.14 -0.55 -16.28
C GLU A 133 0.69 -1.03 -16.38
N GLN A 134 0.43 -2.13 -17.07
CA GLN A 134 -0.91 -2.71 -17.16
C GLN A 134 -1.41 -3.25 -15.82
N MET A 135 -0.55 -3.97 -15.10
CA MET A 135 -0.89 -4.43 -13.74
C MET A 135 -1.26 -3.25 -12.83
N GLN A 136 -0.54 -2.15 -12.91
CA GLN A 136 -0.85 -0.96 -12.12
C GLN A 136 -2.16 -0.31 -12.51
N ARG A 137 -2.46 -0.21 -13.81
CA ARG A 137 -3.75 0.29 -14.30
C ARG A 137 -4.89 -0.59 -13.82
N ALA A 138 -4.72 -1.91 -13.90
CA ALA A 138 -5.71 -2.88 -13.42
C ALA A 138 -5.96 -2.75 -11.91
N ILE A 139 -4.89 -2.61 -11.10
CA ILE A 139 -5.01 -2.36 -9.66
C ILE A 139 -5.69 -1.01 -9.39
N ALA A 140 -5.35 0.04 -10.15
CA ALA A 140 -5.97 1.36 -10.00
C ALA A 140 -7.46 1.35 -10.38
N ALA A 141 -7.90 0.47 -11.27
CA ALA A 141 -9.30 0.27 -11.66
C ALA A 141 -10.15 -0.46 -10.61
N LEU A 142 -9.53 -1.14 -9.62
CA LEU A 142 -10.26 -1.75 -8.50
C LEU A 142 -10.99 -0.67 -7.69
N SER A 143 -12.13 -1.04 -7.09
CA SER A 143 -12.73 -0.17 -6.06
C SER A 143 -11.77 -0.01 -4.87
N GLU A 144 -11.94 1.04 -4.08
CA GLU A 144 -11.09 1.28 -2.90
C GLU A 144 -11.07 0.07 -1.97
N ASP A 145 -12.24 -0.50 -1.71
CA ASP A 145 -12.42 -1.67 -0.86
C ASP A 145 -11.75 -2.94 -1.40
N GLN A 146 -11.77 -3.13 -2.71
CA GLN A 146 -11.09 -4.25 -3.35
C GLN A 146 -9.58 -4.06 -3.37
N ARG A 147 -9.14 -2.83 -3.67
CA ARG A 147 -7.73 -2.47 -3.76
C ARG A 147 -7.02 -2.62 -2.42
N GLU A 148 -7.61 -2.12 -1.31
CA GLU A 148 -7.00 -2.23 0.01
C GLU A 148 -6.80 -3.69 0.43
N VAL A 149 -7.80 -4.54 0.24
CA VAL A 149 -7.71 -5.98 0.55
C VAL A 149 -6.66 -6.67 -0.32
N PHE A 150 -6.68 -6.39 -1.62
CA PHE A 150 -5.72 -6.95 -2.57
C PHE A 150 -4.28 -6.56 -2.23
N LEU A 151 -4.01 -5.28 -1.97
CA LEU A 151 -2.68 -4.81 -1.62
C LEU A 151 -2.17 -5.42 -0.32
N MET A 152 -3.00 -5.51 0.71
CA MET A 152 -2.62 -6.10 1.99
C MET A 152 -2.35 -7.61 1.85
N ARG A 153 -3.12 -8.32 1.03
CA ARG A 153 -2.95 -9.76 0.85
C ARG A 153 -1.74 -10.10 0.00
N GLU A 154 -1.59 -9.47 -1.18
CA GLU A 154 -0.60 -9.85 -2.18
C GLU A 154 0.79 -9.21 -1.97
N PHE A 155 0.84 -8.01 -1.40
CA PHE A 155 2.12 -7.30 -1.21
C PHE A 155 2.62 -7.30 0.23
N LEU A 156 1.76 -7.53 1.21
CA LEU A 156 2.13 -7.58 2.62
C LEU A 156 1.97 -8.97 3.24
N ASP A 157 1.47 -9.94 2.44
CA ASP A 157 1.19 -11.32 2.87
C ASP A 157 0.36 -11.42 4.17
N MET A 158 -0.53 -10.43 4.37
CA MET A 158 -1.37 -10.41 5.57
C MET A 158 -2.41 -11.52 5.55
N PRO A 159 -2.62 -12.24 6.66
CA PRO A 159 -3.75 -13.16 6.81
C PRO A 159 -5.09 -12.41 6.74
N PHE A 160 -6.13 -13.03 6.17
CA PHE A 160 -7.46 -12.41 6.03
C PHE A 160 -8.03 -11.90 7.35
N LYS A 161 -7.80 -12.62 8.46
CA LYS A 161 -8.20 -12.18 9.79
C LYS A 161 -7.55 -10.86 10.17
N GLN A 162 -6.24 -10.70 9.91
CA GLN A 162 -5.53 -9.46 10.20
C GLN A 162 -5.99 -8.31 9.29
N ILE A 163 -6.26 -8.59 8.01
CA ILE A 163 -6.85 -7.60 7.08
C ILE A 163 -8.22 -7.16 7.59
N ALA A 164 -9.05 -8.10 8.08
CA ALA A 164 -10.37 -7.80 8.65
C ALA A 164 -10.25 -6.83 9.84
N ASP A 165 -9.27 -7.04 10.72
CA ASP A 165 -8.98 -6.15 11.85
C ASP A 165 -8.54 -4.75 11.37
N VAL A 166 -7.70 -4.65 10.32
CA VAL A 166 -7.24 -3.37 9.76
C VAL A 166 -8.38 -2.60 9.09
N VAL A 167 -9.21 -3.30 8.31
CA VAL A 167 -10.27 -2.67 7.49
C VAL A 167 -11.54 -2.42 8.31
N GLY A 168 -11.74 -3.15 9.41
CA GLY A 168 -12.89 -3.03 10.30
C GLY A 168 -14.15 -3.71 9.73
N VAL A 169 -14.01 -4.83 8.99
CA VAL A 169 -15.13 -5.61 8.44
C VAL A 169 -14.95 -7.10 8.76
N PRO A 170 -16.03 -7.92 8.69
CA PRO A 170 -15.91 -9.36 8.90
C PRO A 170 -14.95 -10.03 7.90
N GLU A 171 -14.24 -11.07 8.34
CA GLU A 171 -13.29 -11.83 7.50
C GLU A 171 -13.94 -12.37 6.21
N ASN A 172 -15.20 -12.78 6.25
CA ASN A 172 -15.93 -13.23 5.06
C ASN A 172 -16.13 -12.10 4.05
N THR A 173 -16.29 -10.85 4.51
CA THR A 173 -16.35 -9.67 3.64
C THR A 173 -15.01 -9.43 2.97
N VAL A 174 -13.89 -9.57 3.70
CA VAL A 174 -12.54 -9.47 3.15
C VAL A 174 -12.33 -10.52 2.06
N LYS A 175 -12.68 -11.79 2.32
CA LYS A 175 -12.60 -12.89 1.34
C LYS A 175 -13.42 -12.61 0.09
N SER A 176 -14.62 -12.05 0.25
CA SER A 176 -15.48 -11.68 -0.89
C SER A 176 -14.89 -10.54 -1.69
N ARG A 177 -14.38 -9.48 -1.03
CA ARG A 177 -13.69 -8.35 -1.69
C ARG A 177 -12.47 -8.84 -2.46
N MET A 178 -11.68 -9.76 -1.90
CA MET A 178 -10.52 -10.36 -2.57
C MET A 178 -10.93 -11.15 -3.81
N ARG A 179 -11.98 -11.98 -3.71
CA ARG A 179 -12.51 -12.74 -4.86
C ARG A 179 -12.91 -11.82 -6.01
N TYR A 180 -13.66 -10.75 -5.72
CA TYR A 180 -14.08 -9.79 -6.74
C TYR A 180 -12.90 -8.99 -7.30
N ALA A 181 -11.90 -8.67 -6.47
CA ALA A 181 -10.67 -8.03 -6.94
C ALA A 181 -9.95 -8.92 -7.96
N LEU A 182 -9.74 -10.20 -7.63
CA LEU A 182 -9.07 -11.16 -8.52
C LEU A 182 -9.86 -11.40 -9.82
N GLU A 183 -11.18 -11.49 -9.74
CA GLU A 183 -12.04 -11.62 -10.92
C GLU A 183 -11.91 -10.42 -11.86
N LYS A 184 -11.94 -9.20 -11.31
CA LYS A 184 -11.76 -7.98 -12.09
C LYS A 184 -10.36 -7.87 -12.68
N LEU A 185 -9.31 -8.17 -11.92
CA LEU A 185 -7.94 -8.20 -12.42
C LEU A 185 -7.76 -9.23 -13.54
N ARG A 186 -8.39 -10.40 -13.40
CA ARG A 186 -8.35 -11.42 -14.46
C ARG A 186 -8.96 -10.91 -15.75
N LEU A 187 -10.09 -10.22 -15.70
CA LEU A 187 -10.73 -9.66 -16.89
C LEU A 187 -9.87 -8.57 -17.55
N GLU A 188 -9.33 -7.63 -16.73
CA GLU A 188 -8.48 -6.55 -17.21
C GLU A 188 -7.14 -7.03 -17.82
N LEU A 189 -6.64 -8.18 -17.35
CA LEU A 189 -5.36 -8.75 -17.76
C LEU A 189 -5.50 -9.89 -18.76
N ASP A 190 -6.72 -10.27 -19.17
CA ASP A 190 -6.95 -11.41 -20.07
C ASP A 190 -6.27 -11.21 -21.43
N GLU A 191 -6.30 -10.01 -21.96
CA GLU A 191 -5.65 -9.63 -23.23
C GLU A 191 -4.10 -9.74 -23.18
N TYR A 192 -3.52 -9.73 -21.95
CA TYR A 192 -2.07 -9.79 -21.75
C TYR A 192 -1.53 -11.18 -21.40
N LYS A 193 -2.39 -12.21 -21.36
CA LYS A 193 -1.98 -13.60 -21.09
C LYS A 193 -0.93 -14.11 -22.06
N ASP A 194 -1.01 -13.71 -23.32
CA ASP A 194 -0.10 -14.16 -24.36
C ASP A 194 1.27 -13.45 -24.23
N LEU A 195 1.29 -12.21 -23.78
CA LEU A 195 2.53 -11.50 -23.43
C LEU A 195 3.21 -12.11 -22.20
N ALA A 196 2.43 -12.51 -21.18
CA ALA A 196 2.97 -13.18 -19.99
C ALA A 196 3.52 -14.59 -20.27
N LYS A 197 2.97 -15.30 -21.27
CA LYS A 197 3.48 -16.61 -21.72
C LYS A 197 4.73 -16.49 -22.60
N ALA A 198 4.93 -15.34 -23.26
CA ALA A 198 6.10 -15.05 -24.08
C ALA A 198 7.29 -14.52 -23.23
N ALA A 199 7.04 -14.19 -21.96
CA ALA A 199 8.10 -13.87 -21.01
C ALA A 199 8.66 -15.19 -20.44
N PRO A 200 9.89 -15.58 -20.74
CA PRO A 200 10.51 -16.82 -20.29
C PRO A 200 10.84 -16.77 -18.78
#